data_85f38d2c49f4ece3e07110cd91cb1ce3
#
_entry.id   85f38d2c49f4ece3e07110cd91cb1ce3
#
_cell.length_a   1.000
_cell.length_b   1.000
_cell.length_c   1.000
_cell.angle_alpha   90.00
_cell.angle_beta   90.00
_cell.angle_gamma   90.00
#
_symmetry.space_group_name_H-M   'P 1'
#
loop_
_entity.id
_entity.type
_entity.pdbx_description
1 polymer ?
#
loop_
_entity_poly.entity_id
_entity_poly.type
_entity_poly.pdbx_seq_one_letter_code
_entity_poly.pdbx_strand_id
1 'polypeptide(L)'
;CKPVYRVIQRLTYLRYLKQEIAKFLKEIALAEGVTISTKQLARFEPVEFDPRVIDIIESIAKQQSNTVQRMPSGAGHDAQMLARVCPSAMIFVPSVNGISHNPAEHTDTDDLVAGANILLHTMLTLCATELG
;
A
#
# COMPACT_ATOMS: atom_id res chain seq x y z
N CYS A 1 13.60 10.76 -11.91
CA CYS A 1 13.14 9.64 -12.75
C CYS A 1 13.67 8.30 -12.19
N LYS A 2 13.07 7.74 -11.10
CA LYS A 2 13.49 6.42 -10.56
C LYS A 2 12.37 5.54 -9.95
N PRO A 3 11.06 5.76 -10.15
CA PRO A 3 10.06 4.86 -9.52
C PRO A 3 9.79 3.58 -10.34
N VAL A 4 9.86 3.66 -11.67
CA VAL A 4 9.46 2.54 -12.56
C VAL A 4 10.38 1.32 -12.42
N TYR A 5 11.67 1.53 -12.20
CA TYR A 5 12.64 0.43 -12.06
C TYR A 5 12.38 -0.44 -10.81
N ARG A 6 11.93 0.15 -9.70
CA ARG A 6 11.65 -0.60 -8.46
C ARG A 6 10.41 -1.48 -8.57
N VAL A 7 9.39 -1.05 -9.28
CA VAL A 7 8.15 -1.85 -9.46
C VAL A 7 8.40 -3.06 -10.36
N ILE A 8 9.13 -2.88 -11.47
CA ILE A 8 9.46 -3.98 -12.39
C ILE A 8 10.39 -5.01 -11.72
N GLN A 9 11.42 -4.58 -11.01
CA GLN A 9 12.29 -5.48 -10.24
C GLN A 9 11.53 -6.27 -9.17
N ARG A 10 10.55 -5.64 -8.51
CA ARG A 10 9.74 -6.29 -7.47
C ARG A 10 8.81 -7.35 -8.05
N LEU A 11 8.20 -7.12 -9.22
CA LEU A 11 7.36 -8.11 -9.90
C LEU A 11 8.17 -9.32 -10.37
N THR A 12 9.33 -9.11 -10.94
CA THR A 12 10.24 -10.18 -11.37
C THR A 12 10.71 -10.99 -10.15
N TYR A 13 11.05 -10.32 -9.06
CA TYR A 13 11.46 -10.97 -7.81
C TYR A 13 10.33 -11.78 -7.17
N LEU A 14 9.10 -11.26 -7.16
CA LEU A 14 7.92 -12.01 -6.66
C LEU A 14 7.61 -13.24 -7.51
N ARG A 15 7.78 -13.16 -8.82
CA ARG A 15 7.63 -14.33 -9.71
C ARG A 15 8.69 -15.39 -9.42
N TYR A 16 9.93 -14.97 -9.23
CA TYR A 16 11.04 -15.84 -8.83
C TYR A 16 10.75 -16.52 -7.50
N LEU A 17 10.40 -15.77 -6.45
CA LEU A 17 10.06 -16.33 -5.13
C LEU A 17 8.92 -17.35 -5.20
N LYS A 18 7.90 -17.09 -6.01
CA LYS A 18 6.80 -18.05 -6.20
C LYS A 18 7.28 -19.38 -6.81
N GLN A 19 8.21 -19.33 -7.75
CA GLN A 19 8.81 -20.54 -8.35
C GLN A 19 9.65 -21.31 -7.34
N GLU A 20 10.47 -20.60 -6.55
CA GLU A 20 11.30 -21.22 -5.50
C GLU A 20 10.43 -21.88 -4.41
N ILE A 21 9.35 -21.21 -3.95
CA ILE A 21 8.41 -21.82 -3.00
C ILE A 21 7.76 -23.07 -3.59
N ALA A 22 7.34 -23.04 -4.85
CA ALA A 22 6.72 -24.21 -5.48
C ALA A 22 7.69 -25.37 -5.61
N LYS A 23 8.97 -25.12 -5.89
CA LYS A 23 10.05 -26.12 -5.92
C LYS A 23 10.27 -26.70 -4.53
N PHE A 24 10.45 -25.84 -3.51
CA PHE A 24 10.64 -26.24 -2.13
C PHE A 24 9.50 -27.13 -1.61
N LEU A 25 8.23 -26.77 -1.90
CA LEU A 25 7.07 -27.59 -1.52
C LEU A 25 7.08 -28.96 -2.17
N LYS A 26 7.55 -29.09 -3.43
CA LYS A 26 7.69 -30.39 -4.10
C LYS A 26 8.79 -31.25 -3.46
N GLU A 27 9.92 -30.63 -3.12
CA GLU A 27 11.03 -31.33 -2.48
C GLU A 27 10.62 -31.88 -1.10
N ILE A 28 9.92 -31.08 -0.29
CA ILE A 28 9.39 -31.55 1.01
C ILE A 28 8.37 -32.65 0.82
N ALA A 29 7.43 -32.50 -0.13
CA ALA A 29 6.43 -33.52 -0.38
C ALA A 29 7.06 -34.89 -0.71
N LEU A 30 8.13 -34.88 -1.49
CA LEU A 30 8.89 -36.09 -1.82
C LEU A 30 9.64 -36.65 -0.61
N ALA A 31 10.31 -35.80 0.18
CA ALA A 31 11.11 -36.20 1.33
C ALA A 31 10.27 -36.80 2.46
N GLU A 32 9.09 -36.22 2.70
CA GLU A 32 8.19 -36.62 3.78
C GLU A 32 7.12 -37.63 3.34
N GLY A 33 7.07 -37.99 2.08
CA GLY A 33 6.08 -38.93 1.53
C GLY A 33 4.62 -38.42 1.63
N VAL A 34 4.43 -37.09 1.59
CA VAL A 34 3.12 -36.43 1.69
C VAL A 34 2.68 -35.81 0.38
N THR A 35 1.38 -35.61 0.21
CA THR A 35 0.85 -34.86 -0.92
C THR A 35 0.52 -33.42 -0.47
N ILE A 36 1.10 -32.44 -1.13
CA ILE A 36 0.83 -31.02 -0.87
C ILE A 36 -0.04 -30.47 -2.00
N SER A 37 -1.23 -29.98 -1.66
CA SER A 37 -2.13 -29.28 -2.57
C SER A 37 -2.06 -27.77 -2.30
N THR A 38 -1.82 -26.98 -3.36
CA THR A 38 -1.78 -25.53 -3.27
C THR A 38 -2.91 -24.92 -4.09
N LYS A 39 -3.63 -23.96 -3.51
CA LYS A 39 -4.68 -23.18 -4.19
C LYS A 39 -4.35 -21.70 -4.08
N GLN A 40 -4.24 -21.03 -5.23
CA GLN A 40 -4.10 -19.58 -5.24
C GLN A 40 -5.47 -18.95 -4.92
N LEU A 41 -5.57 -18.23 -3.82
CA LEU A 41 -6.82 -17.58 -3.36
C LEU A 41 -7.00 -16.19 -3.98
N ALA A 42 -5.92 -15.42 -4.06
CA ALA A 42 -5.93 -14.08 -4.63
C ALA A 42 -4.60 -13.72 -5.28
N ARG A 43 -4.63 -12.79 -6.20
CA ARG A 43 -3.46 -12.13 -6.77
C ARG A 43 -3.82 -10.68 -7.07
N PHE A 44 -3.07 -9.77 -6.49
CA PHE A 44 -3.18 -8.35 -6.75
C PHE A 44 -1.92 -7.89 -7.47
N GLU A 45 -2.11 -7.24 -8.62
CA GLU A 45 -1.01 -6.54 -9.27
C GLU A 45 -0.77 -5.20 -8.54
N PRO A 46 0.48 -4.73 -8.47
CA PRO A 46 0.76 -3.42 -7.92
C PRO A 46 -0.03 -2.33 -8.64
N VAL A 47 -0.53 -1.37 -7.88
CA VAL A 47 -1.26 -0.22 -8.38
C VAL A 47 -0.46 1.04 -8.07
N GLU A 48 -0.30 1.90 -9.06
CA GLU A 48 0.22 3.25 -8.87
C GLU A 48 -0.94 4.19 -8.60
N PHE A 49 -0.88 4.88 -7.46
CA PHE A 49 -1.86 5.90 -7.12
C PHE A 49 -1.61 7.19 -7.91
N ASP A 50 -2.65 7.99 -8.08
CA ASP A 50 -2.60 9.21 -8.89
C ASP A 50 -1.64 10.24 -8.28
N PRO A 51 -0.59 10.65 -9.01
CA PRO A 51 0.41 11.58 -8.49
C PRO A 51 -0.17 12.95 -8.16
N ARG A 52 -1.24 13.39 -8.86
CA ARG A 52 -1.90 14.68 -8.60
C ARG A 52 -2.56 14.67 -7.23
N VAL A 53 -3.24 13.59 -6.88
CA VAL A 53 -3.86 13.43 -5.56
C VAL A 53 -2.78 13.35 -4.47
N ILE A 54 -1.69 12.62 -4.71
CA ILE A 54 -0.56 12.53 -3.79
C ILE A 54 0.08 13.91 -3.56
N ASP A 55 0.28 14.70 -4.63
CA ASP A 55 0.85 16.05 -4.55
C ASP A 55 -0.04 17.00 -3.71
N ILE A 56 -1.37 16.90 -3.88
CA ILE A 56 -2.34 17.67 -3.08
C ILE A 56 -2.22 17.28 -1.59
N ILE A 57 -2.23 15.99 -1.28
CA ILE A 57 -2.09 15.49 0.11
C ILE A 57 -0.79 15.99 0.73
N GLU A 58 0.32 15.84 0.03
CA GLU A 58 1.64 16.28 0.52
C GLU A 58 1.67 17.80 0.76
N SER A 59 1.10 18.59 -0.14
CA SER A 59 1.02 20.04 0.01
C SER A 59 0.22 20.44 1.25
N ILE A 60 -0.95 19.85 1.45
CA ILE A 60 -1.81 20.11 2.59
C ILE A 60 -1.11 19.72 3.90
N ALA A 61 -0.49 18.54 3.94
CA ALA A 61 0.21 18.07 5.12
C ALA A 61 1.38 19.02 5.51
N LYS A 62 2.14 19.49 4.53
CA LYS A 62 3.21 20.48 4.75
C LYS A 62 2.67 21.82 5.25
N GLN A 63 1.55 22.30 4.71
CA GLN A 63 0.90 23.54 5.17
C GLN A 63 0.45 23.45 6.63
N GLN A 64 0.08 22.26 7.09
CA GLN A 64 -0.29 21.99 8.48
C GLN A 64 0.93 21.65 9.36
N SER A 65 2.14 21.89 8.88
CA SER A 65 3.42 21.65 9.59
C SER A 65 3.66 20.18 9.96
N ASN A 66 3.04 19.24 9.22
CA ASN A 66 3.27 17.82 9.42
C ASN A 66 4.50 17.31 8.63
N THR A 67 5.20 16.36 9.21
CA THR A 67 6.25 15.61 8.50
C THR A 67 5.61 14.64 7.54
N VAL A 68 6.06 14.62 6.28
CA VAL A 68 5.47 13.81 5.22
C VAL A 68 6.51 12.91 4.57
N GLN A 69 6.15 11.66 4.35
CA GLN A 69 6.97 10.71 3.61
C GLN A 69 6.12 9.95 2.58
N ARG A 70 6.54 9.96 1.31
CA ARG A 70 5.97 9.07 0.30
C ARG A 70 6.54 7.67 0.47
N MET A 71 5.66 6.68 0.57
CA MET A 71 6.04 5.29 0.79
C MET A 71 5.14 4.31 0.02
N PRO A 72 5.64 3.15 -0.40
CA PRO A 72 4.78 2.10 -0.92
C PRO A 72 4.00 1.45 0.22
N SER A 73 2.72 1.13 -0.03
CA SER A 73 1.94 0.25 0.85
C SER A 73 2.17 -1.22 0.47
N GLY A 74 2.39 -2.06 1.46
CA GLY A 74 2.44 -3.52 1.30
C GLY A 74 1.11 -4.20 1.58
N ALA A 75 0.13 -3.47 2.12
CA ALA A 75 -1.18 -4.00 2.49
C ALA A 75 -2.14 -4.02 1.29
N GLY A 76 -3.00 -5.03 1.21
CA GLY A 76 -4.16 -4.99 0.34
C GLY A 76 -5.22 -4.03 0.92
N HIS A 77 -5.75 -3.13 0.09
CA HIS A 77 -6.75 -2.15 0.50
C HIS A 77 -7.72 -1.86 -0.64
N ASP A 78 -8.97 -1.51 -0.33
CA ASP A 78 -10.01 -1.18 -1.30
C ASP A 78 -9.63 0.00 -2.22
N ALA A 79 -8.77 0.90 -1.75
CA ALA A 79 -8.20 1.96 -2.57
C ALA A 79 -7.50 1.45 -3.85
N GLN A 80 -6.98 0.21 -3.86
CA GLN A 80 -6.42 -0.42 -5.05
C GLN A 80 -7.50 -0.70 -6.11
N MET A 81 -8.74 -0.98 -5.69
CA MET A 81 -9.86 -1.18 -6.59
C MET A 81 -10.37 0.16 -7.12
N LEU A 82 -10.46 1.17 -6.25
CA LEU A 82 -10.84 2.53 -6.65
C LEU A 82 -9.85 3.13 -7.65
N ALA A 83 -8.55 2.93 -7.46
CA ALA A 83 -7.51 3.43 -8.37
C ALA A 83 -7.59 2.88 -9.79
N ARG A 84 -8.41 1.85 -10.04
CA ARG A 84 -8.67 1.31 -11.40
C ARG A 84 -9.74 2.10 -12.15
N VAL A 85 -10.54 2.88 -11.45
CA VAL A 85 -11.72 3.57 -12.00
C VAL A 85 -11.71 5.06 -11.74
N CYS A 86 -10.93 5.55 -10.78
CA CYS A 86 -10.81 6.98 -10.49
C CYS A 86 -9.45 7.32 -9.87
N PRO A 87 -9.02 8.60 -9.98
CA PRO A 87 -7.85 9.11 -9.27
C PRO A 87 -7.97 8.82 -7.76
N SER A 88 -7.00 8.13 -7.20
CA SER A 88 -7.02 7.70 -5.80
C SER A 88 -5.65 7.80 -5.17
N ALA A 89 -5.60 7.95 -3.85
CA ALA A 89 -4.39 7.85 -3.04
C ALA A 89 -4.73 7.34 -1.64
N MET A 90 -3.71 7.13 -0.81
CA MET A 90 -3.87 6.69 0.58
C MET A 90 -3.10 7.63 1.51
N ILE A 91 -3.67 7.89 2.67
CA ILE A 91 -3.03 8.60 3.77
C ILE A 91 -2.79 7.58 4.90
N PHE A 92 -1.57 7.52 5.39
CA PHE A 92 -1.21 6.72 6.55
C PHE A 92 -0.85 7.63 7.71
N VAL A 93 -1.20 7.18 8.91
CA VAL A 93 -0.76 7.79 10.18
C VAL A 93 0.20 6.84 10.89
N PRO A 94 1.11 7.35 11.74
CA PRO A 94 2.01 6.49 12.50
C PRO A 94 1.26 5.50 13.39
N SER A 95 1.79 4.28 13.51
CA SER A 95 1.37 3.33 14.54
C SER A 95 2.50 3.17 15.54
N VAL A 96 2.18 3.16 16.83
CA VAL A 96 3.15 2.99 17.92
C VAL A 96 3.92 1.68 17.73
N ASN A 97 5.24 1.78 17.72
CA ASN A 97 6.18 0.68 17.45
C ASN A 97 6.00 0.02 16.06
N GLY A 98 5.29 0.66 15.12
CA GLY A 98 5.02 0.09 13.81
C GLY A 98 4.11 -1.16 13.84
N ILE A 99 3.36 -1.36 14.91
CA ILE A 99 2.45 -2.50 15.06
C ILE A 99 1.25 -2.28 14.14
N SER A 100 0.92 -3.30 13.34
CA SER A 100 -0.24 -3.30 12.44
C SER A 100 -0.88 -4.68 12.39
N HIS A 101 -2.21 -4.73 12.18
CA HIS A 101 -3.02 -5.95 12.16
C HIS A 101 -2.92 -6.78 13.45
N ASN A 102 -2.85 -6.11 14.59
CA ASN A 102 -2.69 -6.71 15.91
C ASN A 102 -3.62 -6.02 16.92
N PRO A 103 -4.18 -6.73 17.93
CA PRO A 103 -4.98 -6.10 18.99
C PRO A 103 -4.24 -4.99 19.76
N ALA A 104 -2.92 -4.98 19.76
CA ALA A 104 -2.10 -3.95 20.37
C ALA A 104 -1.78 -2.77 19.43
N GLU A 105 -2.34 -2.73 18.22
CA GLU A 105 -2.19 -1.61 17.31
C GLU A 105 -2.77 -0.34 17.93
N HIS A 106 -1.96 0.70 17.98
CA HIS A 106 -2.35 1.98 18.56
C HIS A 106 -1.75 3.12 17.76
N THR A 107 -2.53 4.16 17.56
CA THR A 107 -2.10 5.44 16.98
C THR A 107 -2.44 6.54 17.98
N ASP A 108 -1.49 7.41 18.25
CA ASP A 108 -1.70 8.52 19.16
C ASP A 108 -2.79 9.47 18.65
N THR A 109 -3.57 10.05 19.56
CA THR A 109 -4.72 10.90 19.22
C THR A 109 -4.32 12.09 18.33
N ASP A 110 -3.16 12.68 18.57
CA ASP A 110 -2.68 13.83 17.79
C ASP A 110 -2.38 13.43 16.34
N ASP A 111 -1.83 12.23 16.11
CA ASP A 111 -1.59 11.70 14.76
C ASP A 111 -2.91 11.37 14.04
N LEU A 112 -3.92 10.85 14.77
CA LEU A 112 -5.26 10.64 14.22
C LEU A 112 -5.93 11.95 13.81
N VAL A 113 -5.82 12.99 14.66
CA VAL A 113 -6.35 14.33 14.38
C VAL A 113 -5.64 14.93 13.17
N ALA A 114 -4.30 14.83 13.10
CA ALA A 114 -3.54 15.30 11.96
C ALA A 114 -3.97 14.60 10.65
N GLY A 115 -4.06 13.27 10.68
CA GLY A 115 -4.52 12.48 9.52
C GLY A 115 -5.93 12.84 9.07
N ALA A 116 -6.87 13.02 10.00
CA ALA A 116 -8.24 13.42 9.73
C ALA A 116 -8.33 14.82 9.12
N ASN A 117 -7.56 15.78 9.62
CA ASN A 117 -7.49 17.13 9.07
C ASN A 117 -6.91 17.14 7.65
N ILE A 118 -5.84 16.39 7.40
CA ILE A 118 -5.28 16.24 6.05
C ILE A 118 -6.33 15.66 5.10
N LEU A 119 -7.05 14.62 5.52
CA LEU A 119 -8.11 14.00 4.73
C LEU A 119 -9.23 15.02 4.40
N LEU A 120 -9.72 15.72 5.40
CA LEU A 120 -10.76 16.74 5.23
C LEU A 120 -10.36 17.80 4.19
N HIS A 121 -9.17 18.38 4.36
CA HIS A 121 -8.69 19.44 3.45
C HIS A 121 -8.40 18.89 2.05
N THR A 122 -7.95 17.66 1.95
CA THR A 122 -7.78 16.98 0.65
C THR A 122 -9.12 16.83 -0.05
N MET A 123 -10.16 16.36 0.65
CA MET A 123 -11.50 16.22 0.08
C MET A 123 -12.06 17.56 -0.37
N LEU A 124 -11.94 18.61 0.44
CA LEU A 124 -12.39 19.96 0.08
C LEU A 124 -11.66 20.49 -1.16
N THR A 125 -10.36 20.27 -1.24
CA THR A 125 -9.55 20.69 -2.41
C THR A 125 -9.98 19.93 -3.67
N LEU A 126 -10.15 18.60 -3.56
CA LEU A 126 -10.57 17.77 -4.70
C LEU A 126 -11.97 18.11 -5.18
N CYS A 127 -12.92 18.44 -4.28
CA CYS A 127 -14.25 18.89 -4.66
C CYS A 127 -14.25 20.24 -5.40
N ALA A 128 -13.24 21.08 -5.16
CA ALA A 128 -13.09 22.37 -5.83
C ALA A 128 -12.22 22.31 -7.10
N THR A 129 -11.62 21.15 -7.39
CA THR A 129 -10.67 20.97 -8.51
C THR A 129 -11.23 19.96 -9.49
N GLU A 130 -11.38 20.34 -10.76
CA GLU A 130 -11.65 19.37 -11.82
C GLU A 130 -10.35 18.60 -12.10
N LEU A 131 -10.28 17.36 -11.65
CA LEU A 131 -9.26 16.41 -12.07
C LEU A 131 -9.69 15.78 -13.40
N GLY A 132 -9.63 16.57 -14.47
CA GLY A 132 -9.94 16.12 -15.83
C GLY A 132 -9.06 14.99 -16.34
#